data_a7079b0af1ac4d477c0d36789856c046
#
_entry.id   a7079b0af1ac4d477c0d36789856c046
#
_cell.length_a   1.000
_cell.length_b   1.000
_cell.length_c   1.000
_cell.angle_alpha   90.00
_cell.angle_beta   90.00
_cell.angle_gamma   90.00
#
_symmetry.space_group_name_H-M   'P 1'
#
loop_
_entity.id
_entity.type
_entity.pdbx_description
1 polymer ?
#
loop_
_entity_poly.entity_id
_entity_poly.type
_entity_poly.pdbx_seq_one_letter_code
_entity_poly.pdbx_strand_id
1 'polypeptide(L)'
;MMFNTFLKSTSFEEFYKTNTTAISPDKADEIIEEGKTLFEVIEDFASEHRLGRAYALLMQALERFFFDNPKECTPQSMSLIGALIEKLQEKNLRGLEEKRLEDNEDPIASPFLPPHKATWTPLGWNGADQCLYLSNRSALVATRMAAEINAVTLPEATHSVIDSSTTKGNVYTYALLSSVLFSGEGNISMAGCENFAAVIGGSNTSVQANGYHNNVFNTGAYTRITVTGDKAGNVYSSGAYAKINLLGWYPNSHLPCVFSFGRGAVITSARYTHACFVRGEDSRLFLQEKTKYLLLGKGVKLFTYCLDECEQRVPVVLEGGKDLEADKVYEWDEDTKWFKGLPYPYSIPE
;
A
#
# COMPACT_ATOMS: atom_id res chain seq x y z
N MET A 1 -14.48 -15.31 4.43
CA MET A 1 -14.96 -14.23 5.38
C MET A 1 -14.73 -12.90 4.69
N MET A 2 -15.66 -11.97 4.71
CA MET A 2 -15.41 -10.62 4.13
C MET A 2 -14.50 -9.79 5.06
N PHE A 3 -13.59 -9.00 4.49
CA PHE A 3 -12.63 -8.19 5.25
C PHE A 3 -13.29 -7.28 6.29
N ASN A 4 -14.39 -6.62 5.94
CA ASN A 4 -15.14 -5.79 6.90
C ASN A 4 -15.69 -6.59 8.11
N THR A 5 -16.10 -7.84 7.89
CA THR A 5 -16.52 -8.74 8.99
C THR A 5 -15.32 -9.10 9.86
N PHE A 6 -14.16 -9.36 9.26
CA PHE A 6 -12.91 -9.59 9.99
C PHE A 6 -12.58 -8.41 10.91
N LEU A 7 -12.58 -7.18 10.40
CA LEU A 7 -12.29 -5.98 11.19
C LEU A 7 -13.24 -5.81 12.37
N LYS A 8 -14.55 -6.07 12.18
CA LYS A 8 -15.59 -5.92 13.21
C LYS A 8 -15.62 -7.04 14.23
N SER A 9 -15.10 -8.22 13.89
CA SER A 9 -15.06 -9.38 14.81
C SER A 9 -13.73 -9.54 15.53
N THR A 10 -12.68 -8.84 15.11
CA THR A 10 -11.36 -8.91 15.72
C THR A 10 -11.27 -7.84 16.82
N SER A 11 -10.97 -8.22 18.07
CA SER A 11 -10.68 -7.26 19.12
C SER A 11 -9.34 -6.57 18.87
N PHE A 12 -9.25 -5.29 19.22
CA PHE A 12 -7.98 -4.56 19.09
C PHE A 12 -6.89 -5.19 19.97
N GLU A 13 -7.22 -5.68 21.15
CA GLU A 13 -6.30 -6.35 22.06
C GLU A 13 -5.64 -7.59 21.40
N GLU A 14 -6.45 -8.47 20.79
CA GLU A 14 -5.93 -9.65 20.09
C GLU A 14 -5.02 -9.26 18.94
N PHE A 15 -5.43 -8.25 18.16
CA PHE A 15 -4.63 -7.75 17.04
C PHE A 15 -3.31 -7.13 17.50
N TYR A 16 -3.34 -6.30 18.55
CA TYR A 16 -2.16 -5.62 19.10
C TYR A 16 -1.11 -6.57 19.64
N LYS A 17 -1.53 -7.65 20.33
CA LYS A 17 -0.63 -8.68 20.87
C LYS A 17 0.15 -9.44 19.78
N THR A 18 -0.41 -9.54 18.59
CA THR A 18 0.16 -10.35 17.49
C THR A 18 0.84 -9.52 16.41
N ASN A 19 0.71 -8.19 16.47
CA ASN A 19 1.26 -7.29 15.45
C ASN A 19 2.03 -6.15 16.09
N THR A 20 3.18 -5.78 15.51
CA THR A 20 3.90 -4.58 15.89
C THR A 20 3.18 -3.37 15.28
N THR A 21 2.42 -2.65 16.08
CA THR A 21 1.69 -1.46 15.61
C THR A 21 2.47 -0.18 15.87
N ALA A 22 2.21 0.86 15.08
CA ALA A 22 2.75 2.20 15.28
C ALA A 22 2.05 2.99 16.44
N ILE A 23 1.34 2.28 17.32
CA ILE A 23 0.61 2.85 18.47
C ILE A 23 1.50 2.73 19.71
N SER A 24 1.63 3.82 20.46
CA SER A 24 2.38 3.78 21.73
C SER A 24 1.70 2.84 22.73
N PRO A 25 2.46 2.17 23.62
CA PRO A 25 1.90 1.26 24.62
C PRO A 25 0.80 1.91 25.47
N ASP A 26 1.02 3.11 25.99
CA ASP A 26 0.04 3.82 26.83
C ASP A 26 -1.30 4.04 26.09
N LYS A 27 -1.25 4.41 24.80
CA LYS A 27 -2.47 4.59 24.00
C LYS A 27 -3.11 3.25 23.63
N ALA A 28 -2.32 2.21 23.46
CA ALA A 28 -2.85 0.88 23.22
C ALA A 28 -3.59 0.33 24.45
N ASP A 29 -3.02 0.52 25.64
CA ASP A 29 -3.65 0.10 26.91
C ASP A 29 -5.00 0.81 27.13
N GLU A 30 -5.08 2.12 26.88
CA GLU A 30 -6.33 2.88 26.93
C GLU A 30 -7.41 2.30 25.98
N ILE A 31 -7.04 2.01 24.72
CA ILE A 31 -7.96 1.43 23.73
C ILE A 31 -8.39 0.00 24.13
N ILE A 32 -7.49 -0.78 24.72
CA ILE A 32 -7.75 -2.15 25.19
C ILE A 32 -8.74 -2.12 26.37
N GLU A 33 -8.58 -1.19 27.32
CA GLU A 33 -9.51 -1.01 28.43
C GLU A 33 -10.93 -0.66 27.96
N GLU A 34 -11.07 0.07 26.85
CA GLU A 34 -12.35 0.38 26.23
C GLU A 34 -13.00 -0.82 25.53
N GLY A 35 -12.28 -1.92 25.32
CA GLY A 35 -12.78 -3.15 24.70
C GLY A 35 -13.17 -3.01 23.23
N LYS A 36 -12.54 -2.09 22.51
CA LYS A 36 -12.86 -1.78 21.11
C LYS A 36 -12.45 -2.89 20.13
N THR A 37 -13.24 -3.02 19.07
CA THR A 37 -12.87 -3.80 17.87
C THR A 37 -11.83 -3.06 17.05
N LEU A 38 -11.11 -3.79 16.20
CA LEU A 38 -10.15 -3.20 15.29
C LEU A 38 -10.80 -2.18 14.34
N PHE A 39 -12.05 -2.43 13.92
CA PHE A 39 -12.81 -1.51 13.07
C PHE A 39 -13.08 -0.18 13.77
N GLU A 40 -13.54 -0.21 15.03
CA GLU A 40 -13.82 1.00 15.80
C GLU A 40 -12.57 1.84 16.01
N VAL A 41 -11.43 1.21 16.34
CA VAL A 41 -10.14 1.92 16.47
C VAL A 41 -9.71 2.60 15.16
N ILE A 42 -9.86 1.92 14.03
CA ILE A 42 -9.55 2.51 12.70
C ILE A 42 -10.48 3.71 12.42
N GLU A 43 -11.78 3.59 12.72
CA GLU A 43 -12.73 4.68 12.54
C GLU A 43 -12.47 5.87 13.46
N ASP A 44 -12.05 5.63 14.69
CA ASP A 44 -11.70 6.68 15.65
C ASP A 44 -10.47 7.46 15.19
N PHE A 45 -9.40 6.77 14.78
CA PHE A 45 -8.23 7.46 14.22
C PHE A 45 -8.57 8.25 12.95
N ALA A 46 -9.45 7.75 12.10
CA ALA A 46 -9.89 8.50 10.93
C ALA A 46 -10.66 9.77 11.33
N SER A 47 -11.48 9.70 12.38
CA SER A 47 -12.26 10.85 12.90
C SER A 47 -11.39 11.86 13.64
N GLU A 48 -10.34 11.42 14.35
CA GLU A 48 -9.42 12.24 15.14
C GLU A 48 -8.33 12.95 14.30
N HIS A 49 -8.49 13.05 12.99
CA HIS A 49 -7.49 13.64 12.06
C HIS A 49 -6.15 12.87 12.05
N ARG A 50 -6.20 11.59 12.29
CA ARG A 50 -5.05 10.67 12.29
C ARG A 50 -5.19 9.61 11.20
N LEU A 51 -5.66 10.02 10.03
CA LEU A 51 -5.97 9.12 8.91
C LEU A 51 -4.77 8.24 8.51
N GLY A 52 -3.55 8.77 8.56
CA GLY A 52 -2.34 7.98 8.31
C GLY A 52 -2.19 6.79 9.25
N ARG A 53 -2.52 6.95 10.56
CA ARG A 53 -2.54 5.83 11.51
C ARG A 53 -3.67 4.86 11.26
N ALA A 54 -4.85 5.36 10.89
CA ALA A 54 -5.96 4.51 10.48
C ALA A 54 -5.57 3.60 9.31
N TYR A 55 -4.90 4.15 8.30
CA TYR A 55 -4.42 3.38 7.15
C TYR A 55 -3.26 2.45 7.49
N ALA A 56 -2.36 2.82 8.38
CA ALA A 56 -1.31 1.92 8.83
C ALA A 56 -1.90 0.66 9.49
N LEU A 57 -2.87 0.82 10.38
CA LEU A 57 -3.61 -0.31 10.99
C LEU A 57 -4.40 -1.11 9.95
N LEU A 58 -5.07 -0.43 9.03
CA LEU A 58 -5.85 -1.06 7.97
C LEU A 58 -4.96 -1.94 7.08
N MET A 59 -3.76 -1.47 6.72
CA MET A 59 -2.82 -2.23 5.89
C MET A 59 -2.24 -3.44 6.62
N GLN A 60 -1.94 -3.33 7.92
CA GLN A 60 -1.52 -4.46 8.75
C GLN A 60 -2.65 -5.50 8.90
N ALA A 61 -3.88 -5.02 9.13
CA ALA A 61 -5.05 -5.91 9.18
C ALA A 61 -5.29 -6.62 7.85
N LEU A 62 -5.07 -5.94 6.73
CA LEU A 62 -5.22 -6.50 5.39
C LEU A 62 -4.16 -7.57 5.10
N GLU A 63 -2.92 -7.33 5.51
CA GLU A 63 -1.85 -8.32 5.42
C GLU A 63 -2.25 -9.60 6.15
N ARG A 64 -2.59 -9.51 7.44
CA ARG A 64 -3.04 -10.65 8.25
C ARG A 64 -4.24 -11.35 7.61
N PHE A 65 -5.25 -10.59 7.19
CA PHE A 65 -6.45 -11.14 6.57
C PHE A 65 -6.16 -11.98 5.33
N PHE A 66 -5.27 -11.51 4.44
CA PHE A 66 -4.90 -12.24 3.23
C PHE A 66 -4.04 -13.47 3.52
N PHE A 67 -3.21 -13.44 4.56
CA PHE A 67 -2.48 -14.62 5.02
C PHE A 67 -3.42 -15.70 5.56
N ASP A 68 -4.37 -15.31 6.41
CA ASP A 68 -5.32 -16.24 7.03
C ASP A 68 -6.38 -16.73 6.03
N ASN A 69 -6.68 -15.94 5.01
CA ASN A 69 -7.73 -16.19 4.02
C ASN A 69 -7.21 -16.03 2.57
N PRO A 70 -6.27 -16.87 2.09
CA PRO A 70 -5.70 -16.73 0.75
C PRO A 70 -6.72 -16.76 -0.39
N LYS A 71 -7.86 -17.43 -0.19
CA LYS A 71 -8.96 -17.49 -1.17
C LYS A 71 -9.67 -16.15 -1.37
N GLU A 72 -9.58 -15.26 -0.40
CA GLU A 72 -10.15 -13.91 -0.46
C GLU A 72 -9.22 -12.90 -1.20
N CYS A 73 -8.05 -13.33 -1.64
CA CYS A 73 -7.13 -12.55 -2.46
C CYS A 73 -7.69 -12.37 -3.88
N THR A 74 -8.67 -11.49 -4.04
CA THR A 74 -9.40 -11.28 -5.30
C THR A 74 -9.54 -9.80 -5.66
N PRO A 75 -9.71 -9.43 -6.95
CA PRO A 75 -10.01 -8.06 -7.35
C PRO A 75 -11.28 -7.51 -6.69
N GLN A 76 -12.27 -8.36 -6.45
CA GLN A 76 -13.52 -7.96 -5.79
C GLN A 76 -13.29 -7.57 -4.33
N SER A 77 -12.50 -8.34 -3.59
CA SER A 77 -12.10 -7.98 -2.21
C SER A 77 -11.36 -6.66 -2.18
N MET A 78 -10.45 -6.43 -3.12
CA MET A 78 -9.73 -5.17 -3.25
C MET A 78 -10.65 -3.98 -3.57
N SER A 79 -11.66 -4.17 -4.40
CA SER A 79 -12.66 -3.13 -4.69
C SER A 79 -13.44 -2.73 -3.43
N LEU A 80 -13.85 -3.71 -2.61
CA LEU A 80 -14.54 -3.45 -1.35
C LEU A 80 -13.64 -2.74 -0.32
N ILE A 81 -12.36 -3.09 -0.29
CA ILE A 81 -11.37 -2.41 0.56
C ILE A 81 -11.14 -0.98 0.06
N GLY A 82 -11.07 -0.77 -1.26
CA GLY A 82 -11.01 0.57 -1.84
C GLY A 82 -12.17 1.46 -1.42
N ALA A 83 -13.40 0.95 -1.46
CA ALA A 83 -14.57 1.67 -0.98
C ALA A 83 -14.51 1.98 0.54
N LEU A 84 -13.91 1.10 1.35
CA LEU A 84 -13.66 1.38 2.76
C LEU A 84 -12.64 2.51 2.94
N ILE A 85 -11.56 2.51 2.18
CA ILE A 85 -10.54 3.56 2.19
C ILE A 85 -11.17 4.92 1.86
N GLU A 86 -11.99 5.00 0.80
CA GLU A 86 -12.71 6.22 0.42
C GLU A 86 -13.65 6.68 1.54
N LYS A 87 -14.39 5.77 2.17
CA LYS A 87 -15.29 6.08 3.29
C LYS A 87 -14.54 6.64 4.51
N LEU A 88 -13.40 6.06 4.87
CA LEU A 88 -12.58 6.53 5.99
C LEU A 88 -12.04 7.94 5.68
N GLN A 89 -11.65 8.20 4.45
CA GLN A 89 -11.20 9.52 4.03
C GLN A 89 -12.33 10.55 4.07
N GLU A 90 -13.52 10.21 3.59
CA GLU A 90 -14.70 11.09 3.71
C GLU A 90 -15.05 11.40 5.17
N LYS A 91 -14.95 10.41 6.05
CA LYS A 91 -15.18 10.60 7.49
C LYS A 91 -14.17 11.58 8.10
N ASN A 92 -12.89 11.45 7.74
CA ASN A 92 -11.83 12.37 8.15
C ASN A 92 -12.08 13.79 7.64
N LEU A 93 -12.47 13.94 6.37
CA LEU A 93 -12.77 15.24 5.77
C LEU A 93 -13.93 15.94 6.49
N ARG A 94 -15.01 15.22 6.78
CA ARG A 94 -16.17 15.78 7.52
C ARG A 94 -15.79 16.23 8.93
N GLY A 95 -15.04 15.41 9.67
CA GLY A 95 -14.57 15.79 11.01
C GLY A 95 -13.67 17.03 11.00
N LEU A 96 -12.85 17.21 9.97
CA LEU A 96 -12.04 18.41 9.79
C LEU A 96 -12.91 19.64 9.52
N GLU A 97 -13.96 19.50 8.72
CA GLU A 97 -14.90 20.58 8.42
C GLU A 97 -15.73 20.97 9.65
N GLU A 98 -16.24 19.99 10.40
CA GLU A 98 -16.98 20.23 11.65
C GLU A 98 -16.11 20.97 12.67
N LYS A 99 -14.88 20.57 12.89
CA LYS A 99 -13.95 21.24 13.80
C LYS A 99 -13.65 22.67 13.40
N ARG A 100 -13.51 22.96 12.10
CA ARG A 100 -13.31 24.32 11.60
C ARG A 100 -14.51 25.22 11.86
N LEU A 101 -15.71 24.68 11.73
CA LEU A 101 -16.95 25.41 12.05
C LEU A 101 -17.05 25.71 13.55
N GLU A 102 -16.65 24.77 14.41
CA GLU A 102 -16.60 24.98 15.88
C GLU A 102 -15.57 26.04 16.26
N ASP A 103 -14.42 26.06 15.62
CA ASP A 103 -13.33 27.02 15.88
C ASP A 103 -13.59 28.40 15.24
N ASN A 104 -14.76 28.63 14.62
CA ASN A 104 -15.10 29.84 13.86
C ASN A 104 -14.06 30.23 12.78
N GLU A 105 -13.38 29.24 12.23
CA GLU A 105 -12.51 29.45 11.08
C GLU A 105 -13.34 29.62 9.80
N ASP A 106 -12.91 30.51 8.91
CA ASP A 106 -13.61 30.76 7.64
C ASP A 106 -13.85 29.43 6.89
N PRO A 107 -15.07 29.17 6.40
CA PRO A 107 -15.37 27.96 5.63
C PRO A 107 -14.42 27.87 4.45
N ILE A 108 -14.09 26.63 4.04
CA ILE A 108 -13.34 26.41 2.79
C ILE A 108 -14.19 26.94 1.65
N ALA A 109 -14.07 28.23 1.38
CA ALA A 109 -14.88 28.94 0.38
C ALA A 109 -14.59 28.48 -1.05
N SER A 110 -13.58 27.63 -1.23
CA SER A 110 -13.24 27.08 -2.53
C SER A 110 -12.48 25.75 -2.35
N PRO A 111 -12.76 24.72 -3.15
CA PRO A 111 -11.93 23.53 -3.23
C PRO A 111 -10.49 23.84 -3.65
N PHE A 112 -10.19 25.08 -4.00
CA PHE A 112 -8.87 25.57 -4.41
C PHE A 112 -8.15 26.37 -3.34
N LEU A 113 -8.80 26.68 -2.21
CA LEU A 113 -8.11 27.38 -1.11
C LEU A 113 -7.38 26.33 -0.25
N PRO A 114 -6.07 26.44 -0.13
CA PRO A 114 -5.33 25.62 0.80
C PRO A 114 -5.84 25.88 2.22
N PRO A 115 -5.92 24.85 3.05
CA PRO A 115 -6.21 25.04 4.46
C PRO A 115 -5.17 25.98 5.07
N HIS A 116 -5.51 26.65 6.15
CA HIS A 116 -4.65 27.58 6.86
C HIS A 116 -3.19 27.09 6.89
N LYS A 117 -2.30 27.95 6.39
CA LYS A 117 -0.84 27.78 6.36
C LYS A 117 -0.24 26.94 5.21
N ALA A 118 -0.99 26.58 4.18
CA ALA A 118 -0.36 26.17 2.92
C ALA A 118 0.10 27.41 2.14
N THR A 119 1.27 27.33 1.53
CA THR A 119 1.75 28.39 0.65
C THR A 119 1.69 27.93 -0.79
N TRP A 120 1.08 28.75 -1.64
CA TRP A 120 1.12 28.56 -3.08
C TRP A 120 2.41 29.16 -3.63
N THR A 121 3.19 28.35 -4.31
CA THR A 121 4.42 28.82 -4.97
C THR A 121 4.33 28.41 -6.44
N PRO A 122 4.54 29.35 -7.38
CA PRO A 122 4.65 28.99 -8.77
C PRO A 122 5.83 28.05 -8.99
N LEU A 123 5.58 26.90 -9.63
CA LEU A 123 6.61 26.01 -10.11
C LEU A 123 6.74 26.20 -11.63
N GLY A 124 7.89 26.69 -12.05
CA GLY A 124 8.22 26.72 -13.46
C GLY A 124 8.19 28.11 -14.11
N TRP A 125 8.69 28.15 -15.31
CA TRP A 125 9.03 29.38 -16.04
C TRP A 125 7.81 30.07 -16.67
N ASN A 126 6.68 29.40 -16.75
CA ASN A 126 5.54 29.90 -17.52
C ASN A 126 4.37 30.43 -16.65
N GLY A 127 4.51 30.45 -15.33
CA GLY A 127 3.46 30.98 -14.45
C GLY A 127 2.14 30.19 -14.42
N ALA A 128 2.06 29.09 -15.17
CA ALA A 128 0.88 28.25 -15.28
C ALA A 128 0.89 27.09 -14.26
N ASP A 129 2.06 26.64 -13.84
CA ASP A 129 2.22 25.52 -12.92
C ASP A 129 2.29 26.04 -11.50
N GLN A 130 1.26 25.78 -10.72
CA GLN A 130 1.24 26.09 -9.29
C GLN A 130 1.48 24.83 -8.49
N CYS A 131 2.36 24.94 -7.50
CA CYS A 131 2.58 23.86 -6.54
C CYS A 131 2.12 24.29 -5.15
N LEU A 132 1.36 23.43 -4.53
CA LEU A 132 0.91 23.59 -3.16
C LEU A 132 1.94 22.99 -2.21
N TYR A 133 2.54 23.81 -1.35
CA TYR A 133 3.45 23.37 -0.29
C TYR A 133 2.70 23.25 1.04
N LEU A 134 2.71 22.06 1.61
CA LEU A 134 2.11 21.77 2.90
C LEU A 134 3.21 21.65 3.95
N SER A 135 3.21 22.57 4.92
CA SER A 135 4.26 22.66 5.96
C SER A 135 3.76 22.44 7.38
N ASN A 136 2.46 22.16 7.56
CA ASN A 136 1.86 22.06 8.89
C ASN A 136 1.26 20.70 9.15
N ARG A 137 1.16 20.34 10.44
CA ARG A 137 0.44 19.16 10.88
C ARG A 137 -1.00 19.19 10.40
N SER A 138 -1.50 18.04 9.98
CA SER A 138 -2.89 17.84 9.58
C SER A 138 -3.37 18.76 8.44
N ALA A 139 -2.45 19.15 7.55
CA ALA A 139 -2.83 19.88 6.37
C ALA A 139 -3.73 19.00 5.47
N LEU A 140 -4.80 19.60 4.97
CA LEU A 140 -5.76 18.95 4.08
C LEU A 140 -5.78 19.64 2.73
N VAL A 141 -5.71 18.84 1.67
CA VAL A 141 -5.97 19.28 0.29
C VAL A 141 -6.98 18.35 -0.33
N ALA A 142 -8.14 18.88 -0.67
CA ALA A 142 -9.14 18.18 -1.45
C ALA A 142 -9.30 18.89 -2.79
N THR A 143 -9.06 18.16 -3.88
CA THR A 143 -9.06 18.75 -5.23
C THR A 143 -9.99 18.00 -6.18
N ARG A 144 -11.18 17.67 -5.69
CA ARG A 144 -12.15 16.84 -6.42
C ARG A 144 -12.63 17.42 -7.76
N MET A 145 -12.32 18.68 -8.05
CA MET A 145 -12.79 19.38 -9.25
C MET A 145 -11.68 20.09 -10.04
N ALA A 146 -10.44 19.99 -9.63
CA ALA A 146 -9.34 20.61 -10.37
C ALA A 146 -8.92 19.75 -11.56
N ALA A 147 -8.59 20.38 -12.69
CA ALA A 147 -8.08 19.67 -13.86
C ALA A 147 -6.68 19.13 -13.62
N GLU A 148 -5.88 19.80 -12.81
CA GLU A 148 -4.51 19.43 -12.48
C GLU A 148 -4.16 19.87 -11.06
N ILE A 149 -3.34 19.08 -10.36
CA ILE A 149 -2.76 19.42 -9.07
C ILE A 149 -1.28 19.06 -9.02
N ASN A 150 -0.49 19.97 -8.42
CA ASN A 150 0.87 19.70 -7.97
C ASN A 150 0.94 20.02 -6.48
N ALA A 151 1.29 19.03 -5.65
CA ALA A 151 1.37 19.21 -4.20
C ALA A 151 2.64 18.61 -3.63
N VAL A 152 3.24 19.31 -2.67
CA VAL A 152 4.42 18.87 -1.92
C VAL A 152 4.12 18.96 -0.43
N THR A 153 4.22 17.83 0.29
CA THR A 153 4.21 17.87 1.76
C THR A 153 5.65 17.93 2.26
N LEU A 154 5.96 18.96 3.04
CA LEU A 154 7.25 19.10 3.68
C LEU A 154 7.36 18.20 4.93
N PRO A 155 8.56 17.94 5.47
CA PRO A 155 8.75 17.05 6.62
C PRO A 155 7.91 17.40 7.84
N GLU A 156 7.60 18.67 8.04
CA GLU A 156 6.80 19.18 9.16
C GLU A 156 5.30 18.92 9.00
N ALA A 157 4.84 18.62 7.78
CA ALA A 157 3.44 18.41 7.45
C ALA A 157 2.96 16.99 7.80
N THR A 158 3.23 16.56 9.04
CA THR A 158 2.80 15.24 9.54
C THR A 158 1.27 15.11 9.52
N HIS A 159 0.77 13.90 9.21
CA HIS A 159 -0.67 13.60 9.11
C HIS A 159 -1.42 14.39 8.02
N SER A 160 -0.73 14.88 7.01
CA SER A 160 -1.40 15.56 5.88
C SER A 160 -2.24 14.61 5.05
N VAL A 161 -3.36 15.12 4.55
CA VAL A 161 -4.29 14.38 3.70
C VAL A 161 -4.40 15.08 2.35
N ILE A 162 -4.16 14.35 1.26
CA ILE A 162 -4.33 14.83 -0.11
C ILE A 162 -5.36 13.95 -0.79
N ASP A 163 -6.51 14.54 -1.12
CA ASP A 163 -7.57 13.89 -1.90
C ASP A 163 -7.60 14.53 -3.29
N SER A 164 -7.13 13.79 -4.27
CA SER A 164 -7.08 14.23 -5.66
C SER A 164 -7.90 13.31 -6.55
N SER A 165 -9.11 13.72 -6.86
CA SER A 165 -9.94 13.11 -7.91
C SER A 165 -9.76 13.82 -9.25
N THR A 166 -8.62 14.43 -9.47
CA THR A 166 -8.30 15.19 -10.69
C THR A 166 -7.93 14.30 -11.85
N THR A 167 -8.02 14.84 -13.05
CA THR A 167 -7.60 14.11 -14.26
C THR A 167 -6.08 13.95 -14.35
N LYS A 168 -5.31 14.91 -13.82
CA LYS A 168 -3.83 14.87 -13.80
C LYS A 168 -3.27 15.48 -12.52
N GLY A 169 -2.10 14.98 -12.08
CA GLY A 169 -1.45 15.59 -10.94
C GLY A 169 -0.13 14.95 -10.55
N ASN A 170 0.64 15.71 -9.78
CA ASN A 170 1.88 15.23 -9.16
C ASN A 170 1.85 15.53 -7.67
N VAL A 171 2.09 14.50 -6.87
CA VAL A 171 2.12 14.59 -5.41
C VAL A 171 3.45 14.10 -4.90
N TYR A 172 4.13 14.93 -4.11
CA TYR A 172 5.39 14.58 -3.45
C TYR A 172 5.21 14.70 -1.95
N THR A 173 5.41 13.61 -1.22
CA THR A 173 5.34 13.64 0.24
C THR A 173 6.68 13.28 0.87
N TYR A 174 7.21 14.21 1.67
CA TYR A 174 8.39 14.04 2.50
C TYR A 174 8.03 13.93 3.98
N ALA A 175 6.77 14.06 4.30
CA ALA A 175 6.24 14.06 5.66
C ALA A 175 6.07 12.65 6.22
N LEU A 176 5.72 12.61 7.50
CA LEU A 176 5.39 11.40 8.25
C LEU A 176 3.86 11.19 8.26
N LEU A 177 3.40 9.96 8.10
CA LEU A 177 2.00 9.56 8.24
C LEU A 177 1.02 10.34 7.32
N SER A 178 1.48 10.76 6.16
CA SER A 178 0.61 11.43 5.19
C SER A 178 -0.15 10.43 4.32
N SER A 179 -1.34 10.83 3.91
CA SER A 179 -2.24 10.02 3.10
C SER A 179 -2.55 10.69 1.78
N VAL A 180 -2.41 9.95 0.69
CA VAL A 180 -2.72 10.41 -0.67
C VAL A 180 -3.78 9.49 -1.26
N LEU A 181 -4.94 10.03 -1.57
CA LEU A 181 -5.96 9.35 -2.36
C LEU A 181 -5.98 9.97 -3.76
N PHE A 182 -5.80 9.15 -4.77
CA PHE A 182 -5.61 9.59 -6.15
C PHE A 182 -6.45 8.75 -7.11
N SER A 183 -7.26 9.38 -7.94
CA SER A 183 -8.11 8.70 -8.93
C SER A 183 -7.84 9.13 -10.37
N GLY A 184 -6.81 9.95 -10.59
CA GLY A 184 -6.46 10.48 -11.90
C GLY A 184 -5.27 9.78 -12.55
N GLU A 185 -4.60 10.53 -13.40
CA GLU A 185 -3.38 10.20 -14.12
C GLU A 185 -2.22 11.07 -13.58
N GLY A 186 -1.06 10.50 -13.25
CA GLY A 186 0.05 11.32 -12.77
C GLY A 186 1.08 10.59 -11.93
N ASN A 187 1.75 11.33 -11.06
CA ASN A 187 2.86 10.81 -10.26
C ASN A 187 2.63 11.04 -8.76
N ILE A 188 2.87 10.01 -7.99
CA ILE A 188 2.91 10.07 -6.52
C ILE A 188 4.31 9.65 -6.09
N SER A 189 5.01 10.49 -5.34
CA SER A 189 6.32 10.17 -4.77
C SER A 189 6.29 10.32 -3.25
N MET A 190 6.56 9.23 -2.54
CA MET A 190 6.61 9.16 -1.09
C MET A 190 8.05 8.94 -0.64
N ALA A 191 8.67 9.93 -0.04
CA ALA A 191 10.03 9.84 0.51
C ALA A 191 10.07 9.93 2.05
N GLY A 192 8.97 10.26 2.68
CA GLY A 192 8.81 10.27 4.15
C GLY A 192 8.58 8.87 4.72
N CYS A 193 8.10 8.81 5.97
CA CYS A 193 7.87 7.56 6.69
C CYS A 193 6.39 7.29 6.89
N GLU A 194 6.01 6.01 6.86
CA GLU A 194 4.65 5.53 7.17
C GLU A 194 3.54 6.24 6.36
N ASN A 195 3.86 6.67 5.15
CA ASN A 195 2.88 7.27 4.27
C ASN A 195 2.04 6.21 3.56
N PHE A 196 0.87 6.63 3.13
CA PHE A 196 -0.06 5.78 2.41
C PHE A 196 -0.47 6.44 1.09
N ALA A 197 -0.40 5.70 0.00
CA ALA A 197 -0.95 6.12 -1.28
C ALA A 197 -2.00 5.12 -1.76
N ALA A 198 -3.19 5.62 -2.07
CA ALA A 198 -4.24 4.85 -2.71
C ALA A 198 -4.52 5.41 -4.11
N VAL A 199 -4.36 4.56 -5.13
CA VAL A 199 -4.80 4.84 -6.51
C VAL A 199 -6.08 4.08 -6.74
N ILE A 200 -7.21 4.77 -6.76
CA ILE A 200 -8.54 4.16 -6.89
C ILE A 200 -9.17 4.57 -8.21
N GLY A 201 -9.40 3.60 -9.10
CA GLY A 201 -10.08 3.82 -10.37
C GLY A 201 -9.30 4.63 -11.42
N GLY A 202 -8.11 5.12 -11.10
CA GLY A 202 -7.27 5.86 -12.03
C GLY A 202 -6.57 4.98 -13.08
N SER A 203 -5.88 5.61 -14.01
CA SER A 203 -5.05 4.90 -15.00
C SER A 203 -3.74 5.64 -15.26
N ASN A 204 -2.73 4.92 -15.73
CA ASN A 204 -1.42 5.49 -16.08
C ASN A 204 -0.73 6.26 -14.94
N THR A 205 -0.99 5.87 -13.69
CA THR A 205 -0.39 6.51 -12.52
C THR A 205 0.96 5.88 -12.20
N SER A 206 1.94 6.71 -11.85
CA SER A 206 3.24 6.27 -11.34
C SER A 206 3.34 6.54 -9.84
N VAL A 207 3.65 5.50 -9.06
CA VAL A 207 3.84 5.61 -7.61
C VAL A 207 5.27 5.21 -7.27
N GLN A 208 6.00 6.09 -6.60
CA GLN A 208 7.34 5.83 -6.08
C GLN A 208 7.31 5.90 -4.55
N ALA A 209 7.61 4.80 -3.89
CA ALA A 209 7.64 4.69 -2.44
C ALA A 209 9.09 4.44 -1.98
N ASN A 210 9.81 5.53 -1.67
CA ASN A 210 11.24 5.52 -1.38
C ASN A 210 11.58 5.66 0.12
N GLY A 211 10.58 5.80 0.96
CA GLY A 211 10.75 6.00 2.40
C GLY A 211 10.56 4.72 3.20
N TYR A 212 10.33 4.90 4.46
CA TYR A 212 10.15 3.85 5.44
C TYR A 212 8.67 3.49 5.61
N HIS A 213 8.29 2.21 5.45
CA HIS A 213 6.91 1.70 5.61
C HIS A 213 5.84 2.45 4.79
N ASN A 214 6.19 2.92 3.61
CA ASN A 214 5.23 3.57 2.73
C ASN A 214 4.40 2.53 1.98
N ASN A 215 3.12 2.43 2.32
CA ASN A 215 2.20 1.44 1.74
C ASN A 215 1.50 1.98 0.49
N VAL A 216 1.27 1.09 -0.49
CA VAL A 216 0.58 1.42 -1.73
C VAL A 216 -0.62 0.51 -1.92
N PHE A 217 -1.79 1.10 -2.10
CA PHE A 217 -3.02 0.42 -2.49
C PHE A 217 -3.43 0.87 -3.90
N ASN A 218 -3.66 -0.07 -4.82
CA ASN A 218 -3.92 0.24 -6.22
C ASN A 218 -5.07 -0.60 -6.79
N THR A 219 -6.09 0.07 -7.29
CA THR A 219 -7.11 -0.54 -8.16
C THR A 219 -7.08 0.03 -9.57
N GLY A 220 -6.25 1.03 -9.82
CA GLY A 220 -6.10 1.69 -11.12
C GLY A 220 -5.35 0.84 -12.15
N ALA A 221 -5.75 0.93 -13.41
CA ALA A 221 -5.11 0.20 -14.51
C ALA A 221 -3.79 0.87 -14.97
N TYR A 222 -2.89 0.06 -15.55
CA TYR A 222 -1.60 0.52 -16.11
C TYR A 222 -0.72 1.31 -15.12
N THR A 223 -0.91 1.07 -13.83
CA THR A 223 -0.15 1.75 -12.78
C THR A 223 1.27 1.20 -12.69
N ARG A 224 2.24 2.09 -12.55
CA ARG A 224 3.63 1.72 -12.27
C ARG A 224 3.95 2.01 -10.82
N ILE A 225 4.29 0.99 -10.05
CA ILE A 225 4.63 1.10 -8.63
C ILE A 225 6.09 0.71 -8.46
N THR A 226 6.89 1.58 -7.85
CA THR A 226 8.29 1.31 -7.52
C THR A 226 8.51 1.54 -6.04
N VAL A 227 9.02 0.54 -5.34
CA VAL A 227 9.31 0.58 -3.90
C VAL A 227 10.81 0.37 -3.70
N THR A 228 11.49 1.32 -3.06
CA THR A 228 12.96 1.32 -2.92
C THR A 228 13.46 1.53 -1.50
N GLY A 229 12.62 1.83 -0.53
CA GLY A 229 13.04 2.13 0.87
C GLY A 229 13.63 0.92 1.61
N ASP A 230 14.39 1.18 2.67
CA ASP A 230 15.05 0.17 3.51
C ASP A 230 14.07 -0.77 4.21
N LYS A 231 13.02 -0.20 4.76
CA LYS A 231 11.87 -0.93 5.31
C LYS A 231 10.68 -0.61 4.42
N ALA A 232 10.68 -1.23 3.26
CA ALA A 232 9.65 -1.01 2.27
C ALA A 232 8.27 -1.36 2.82
N GLY A 233 7.29 -0.55 2.48
CA GLY A 233 5.89 -0.84 2.75
C GLY A 233 5.32 -1.88 1.79
N ASN A 234 4.12 -2.32 2.10
CA ASN A 234 3.41 -3.32 1.33
C ASN A 234 2.76 -2.73 0.08
N VAL A 235 2.63 -3.57 -0.95
CA VAL A 235 1.90 -3.23 -2.18
C VAL A 235 0.69 -4.13 -2.34
N TYR A 236 -0.47 -3.53 -2.41
CA TYR A 236 -1.75 -4.18 -2.68
C TYR A 236 -2.28 -3.69 -4.02
N SER A 237 -2.40 -4.57 -5.02
CA SER A 237 -2.79 -4.16 -6.37
C SER A 237 -3.82 -5.11 -6.98
N SER A 238 -4.94 -4.57 -7.42
CA SER A 238 -5.89 -5.27 -8.29
C SER A 238 -6.02 -4.60 -9.67
N GLY A 239 -5.25 -3.55 -9.90
CA GLY A 239 -5.25 -2.85 -11.19
C GLY A 239 -4.74 -3.73 -12.33
N ALA A 240 -5.45 -3.72 -13.46
CA ALA A 240 -5.01 -4.47 -14.64
C ALA A 240 -3.71 -3.87 -15.22
N TYR A 241 -2.83 -4.75 -15.68
CA TYR A 241 -1.55 -4.39 -16.30
C TYR A 241 -0.63 -3.52 -15.42
N ALA A 242 -0.73 -3.67 -14.10
CA ALA A 242 0.15 -2.98 -13.17
C ALA A 242 1.60 -3.48 -13.33
N LYS A 243 2.55 -2.56 -13.23
CA LYS A 243 3.98 -2.88 -13.16
C LYS A 243 4.50 -2.55 -11.77
N ILE A 244 4.92 -3.58 -11.03
CA ILE A 244 5.37 -3.45 -9.64
C ILE A 244 6.84 -3.81 -9.57
N ASN A 245 7.67 -2.89 -9.11
CA ASN A 245 9.10 -3.09 -8.94
C ASN A 245 9.48 -2.90 -7.47
N LEU A 246 10.01 -3.95 -6.87
CA LEU A 246 10.62 -3.90 -5.54
C LEU A 246 12.13 -3.89 -5.72
N LEU A 247 12.75 -2.75 -5.47
CA LEU A 247 14.18 -2.52 -5.63
C LEU A 247 14.84 -2.24 -4.27
N GLY A 248 16.17 -2.40 -4.20
CA GLY A 248 16.95 -2.12 -3.00
C GLY A 248 17.43 -3.39 -2.29
N TRP A 249 18.49 -3.25 -1.51
CA TRP A 249 19.23 -4.35 -0.91
C TRP A 249 19.50 -4.06 0.56
N TYR A 250 18.66 -4.64 1.45
CA TYR A 250 18.89 -4.57 2.89
C TYR A 250 18.44 -5.86 3.58
N PRO A 251 19.37 -6.72 3.98
CA PRO A 251 19.06 -8.09 4.42
C PRO A 251 18.35 -8.19 5.78
N ASN A 252 18.32 -7.12 6.58
CA ASN A 252 17.84 -7.16 7.97
C ASN A 252 16.65 -6.22 8.26
N SER A 253 15.96 -5.73 7.25
CA SER A 253 14.84 -4.82 7.41
C SER A 253 13.49 -5.54 7.29
N HIS A 254 12.41 -4.88 7.67
CA HIS A 254 11.05 -5.35 7.40
C HIS A 254 10.89 -5.69 5.92
N LEU A 255 10.48 -6.91 5.66
CA LEU A 255 10.36 -7.42 4.30
C LEU A 255 9.00 -7.02 3.74
N PRO A 256 8.94 -6.41 2.56
CA PRO A 256 7.67 -6.02 1.95
C PRO A 256 6.85 -7.24 1.53
N CYS A 257 5.53 -7.05 1.53
CA CYS A 257 4.60 -7.98 0.89
C CYS A 257 4.07 -7.39 -0.42
N VAL A 258 3.83 -8.26 -1.39
CA VAL A 258 3.12 -7.91 -2.63
C VAL A 258 1.90 -8.80 -2.76
N PHE A 259 0.75 -8.16 -2.84
CA PHE A 259 -0.54 -8.80 -3.11
C PHE A 259 -1.07 -8.25 -4.44
N SER A 260 -0.99 -9.04 -5.50
CA SER A 260 -1.36 -8.60 -6.86
C SER A 260 -2.40 -9.53 -7.48
N PHE A 261 -3.59 -8.99 -7.72
CA PHE A 261 -4.75 -9.76 -8.19
C PHE A 261 -5.29 -9.28 -9.54
N GLY A 262 -4.72 -8.21 -10.09
CA GLY A 262 -5.08 -7.66 -11.40
C GLY A 262 -4.53 -8.49 -12.56
N ARG A 263 -5.29 -8.57 -13.66
CA ARG A 263 -4.86 -9.26 -14.88
C ARG A 263 -3.61 -8.63 -15.50
N GLY A 264 -2.72 -9.46 -16.02
CA GLY A 264 -1.57 -9.01 -16.80
C GLY A 264 -0.53 -8.22 -16.01
N ALA A 265 -0.52 -8.33 -14.68
CA ALA A 265 0.46 -7.64 -13.84
C ALA A 265 1.87 -8.18 -14.09
N VAL A 266 2.87 -7.29 -14.05
CA VAL A 266 4.28 -7.64 -14.13
C VAL A 266 4.94 -7.19 -12.83
N ILE A 267 5.38 -8.15 -12.04
CA ILE A 267 6.02 -7.91 -10.74
C ILE A 267 7.50 -8.30 -10.84
N THR A 268 8.39 -7.41 -10.47
CA THR A 268 9.83 -7.67 -10.36
C THR A 268 10.28 -7.41 -8.95
N SER A 269 10.85 -8.41 -8.29
CA SER A 269 11.49 -8.26 -6.98
C SER A 269 12.97 -8.56 -7.09
N ALA A 270 13.77 -7.51 -6.93
CA ALA A 270 15.22 -7.60 -6.81
C ALA A 270 15.68 -7.73 -5.34
N ARG A 271 14.74 -7.94 -4.42
CA ARG A 271 14.99 -8.03 -2.99
C ARG A 271 14.24 -9.19 -2.36
N TYR A 272 14.70 -9.61 -1.18
CA TYR A 272 13.96 -10.55 -0.35
C TYR A 272 12.62 -9.96 0.06
N THR A 273 11.54 -10.73 -0.09
CA THR A 273 10.17 -10.33 0.27
C THR A 273 9.59 -11.27 1.32
N HIS A 274 8.69 -10.74 2.18
CA HIS A 274 7.97 -11.59 3.11
C HIS A 274 6.93 -12.44 2.38
N ALA A 275 6.17 -11.83 1.49
CA ALA A 275 5.17 -12.55 0.69
C ALA A 275 5.04 -11.98 -0.73
N CYS A 276 4.80 -12.89 -1.67
CA CYS A 276 4.36 -12.59 -3.02
C CYS A 276 3.13 -13.42 -3.35
N PHE A 277 1.93 -12.83 -3.25
CA PHE A 277 0.65 -13.45 -3.59
C PHE A 277 0.15 -12.86 -4.90
N VAL A 278 0.21 -13.64 -5.98
CA VAL A 278 -0.12 -13.18 -7.34
C VAL A 278 -1.19 -14.08 -7.93
N ARG A 279 -2.38 -13.55 -8.19
CA ARG A 279 -3.53 -14.31 -8.71
C ARG A 279 -4.08 -13.83 -10.04
N GLY A 280 -3.69 -12.68 -10.52
CA GLY A 280 -4.19 -12.13 -11.78
C GLY A 280 -3.80 -12.99 -12.99
N GLU A 281 -4.76 -13.32 -13.84
CA GLU A 281 -4.51 -14.02 -15.11
C GLU A 281 -3.42 -13.32 -15.93
N ASP A 282 -2.65 -14.07 -16.69
CA ASP A 282 -1.56 -13.59 -17.56
C ASP A 282 -0.45 -12.80 -16.82
N SER A 283 -0.43 -12.85 -15.48
CA SER A 283 0.56 -12.14 -14.68
C SER A 283 1.89 -12.86 -14.64
N ARG A 284 2.96 -12.08 -14.45
CA ARG A 284 4.34 -12.56 -14.41
C ARG A 284 5.03 -12.04 -13.16
N LEU A 285 5.65 -12.95 -12.41
CA LEU A 285 6.44 -12.65 -11.23
C LEU A 285 7.92 -12.99 -11.50
N PHE A 286 8.79 -12.01 -11.39
CA PHE A 286 10.23 -12.16 -11.54
C PHE A 286 10.87 -12.00 -10.14
N LEU A 287 11.38 -13.09 -9.57
CA LEU A 287 12.10 -13.08 -8.30
C LEU A 287 13.60 -13.23 -8.54
N GLN A 288 14.36 -12.20 -8.25
CA GLN A 288 15.83 -12.24 -8.24
C GLN A 288 16.39 -12.69 -6.89
N GLU A 289 15.59 -12.55 -5.84
CA GLU A 289 15.86 -13.02 -4.49
C GLU A 289 14.68 -13.85 -3.99
N LYS A 290 14.88 -14.57 -2.87
CA LYS A 290 13.85 -15.43 -2.27
C LYS A 290 12.64 -14.65 -1.77
N THR A 291 11.49 -15.30 -1.69
CA THR A 291 10.33 -14.86 -0.94
C THR A 291 9.98 -15.87 0.13
N LYS A 292 9.63 -15.43 1.36
CA LYS A 292 9.31 -16.38 2.42
C LYS A 292 8.01 -17.12 2.15
N TYR A 293 7.01 -16.43 1.64
CA TYR A 293 5.70 -17.01 1.26
C TYR A 293 5.36 -16.68 -0.18
N LEU A 294 4.95 -17.70 -0.92
CA LEU A 294 4.56 -17.61 -2.33
C LEU A 294 3.15 -18.17 -2.52
N LEU A 295 2.30 -17.45 -3.25
CA LEU A 295 1.03 -17.94 -3.77
C LEU A 295 0.89 -17.51 -5.22
N LEU A 296 0.64 -18.47 -6.11
CA LEU A 296 0.35 -18.20 -7.53
C LEU A 296 -1.04 -18.68 -7.88
N GLY A 297 -1.82 -17.82 -8.53
CA GLY A 297 -3.07 -18.19 -9.17
C GLY A 297 -2.82 -19.00 -10.44
N LYS A 298 -3.89 -19.57 -11.00
CA LYS A 298 -3.84 -20.34 -12.24
C LYS A 298 -3.31 -19.47 -13.40
N GLY A 299 -2.33 -20.00 -14.15
CA GLY A 299 -1.74 -19.34 -15.31
C GLY A 299 -0.75 -18.23 -14.99
N VAL A 300 -0.50 -17.93 -13.71
CA VAL A 300 0.56 -16.97 -13.31
C VAL A 300 1.91 -17.63 -13.49
N LYS A 301 2.84 -16.94 -14.15
CA LYS A 301 4.20 -17.43 -14.39
C LYS A 301 5.19 -16.81 -13.41
N LEU A 302 5.93 -17.68 -12.71
CA LEU A 302 7.07 -17.32 -11.86
C LEU A 302 8.37 -17.56 -12.63
N PHE A 303 9.21 -16.55 -12.66
CA PHE A 303 10.59 -16.61 -13.16
C PHE A 303 11.51 -16.41 -11.96
N THR A 304 12.29 -17.42 -11.63
CA THR A 304 13.18 -17.43 -10.47
C THR A 304 14.45 -18.24 -10.76
N TYR A 305 15.23 -18.52 -9.73
CA TYR A 305 16.45 -19.31 -9.82
C TYR A 305 16.45 -20.41 -8.74
N CYS A 306 16.98 -21.56 -9.07
CA CYS A 306 17.44 -22.54 -8.10
C CYS A 306 18.98 -22.66 -8.16
N LEU A 307 19.56 -23.35 -7.21
CA LEU A 307 20.98 -23.67 -7.24
C LEU A 307 21.18 -25.05 -7.89
N ASP A 308 22.17 -25.20 -8.76
CA ASP A 308 22.60 -26.50 -9.25
C ASP A 308 23.58 -27.17 -8.26
N GLU A 309 24.14 -28.31 -8.64
CA GLU A 309 25.11 -29.06 -7.85
C GLU A 309 26.43 -28.30 -7.58
N CYS A 310 26.69 -27.27 -8.38
CA CYS A 310 27.85 -26.41 -8.26
C CYS A 310 27.54 -25.11 -7.54
N GLU A 311 26.35 -24.99 -6.89
CA GLU A 311 25.85 -23.79 -6.24
C GLU A 311 25.66 -22.61 -7.22
N GLN A 312 25.53 -22.86 -8.51
CA GLN A 312 25.28 -21.83 -9.52
C GLN A 312 23.78 -21.59 -9.67
N ARG A 313 23.40 -20.31 -9.88
CA ARG A 313 22.00 -19.92 -10.13
C ARG A 313 21.56 -20.36 -11.51
N VAL A 314 20.60 -21.24 -11.57
CA VAL A 314 19.99 -21.74 -12.81
C VAL A 314 18.56 -21.21 -12.92
N PRO A 315 18.18 -20.58 -14.05
CA PRO A 315 16.84 -20.01 -14.21
C PRO A 315 15.77 -21.11 -14.25
N VAL A 316 14.69 -20.87 -13.53
CA VAL A 316 13.53 -21.76 -13.45
C VAL A 316 12.27 -20.96 -13.78
N VAL A 317 11.37 -21.57 -14.55
CA VAL A 317 10.05 -21.04 -14.82
C VAL A 317 9.01 -22.01 -14.32
N LEU A 318 8.13 -21.52 -13.42
CA LEU A 318 7.01 -22.30 -12.87
C LEU A 318 5.69 -21.62 -13.21
N GLU A 319 4.63 -22.40 -13.37
CA GLU A 319 3.30 -21.89 -13.68
C GLU A 319 2.26 -22.41 -12.67
N GLY A 320 1.49 -21.49 -12.09
CA GLY A 320 0.41 -21.81 -11.17
C GLY A 320 -0.70 -22.62 -11.87
N GLY A 321 -1.14 -23.70 -11.24
CA GLY A 321 -2.10 -24.65 -11.79
C GLY A 321 -1.49 -25.70 -12.74
N LYS A 322 -0.17 -25.64 -12.97
CA LYS A 322 0.57 -26.64 -13.76
C LYS A 322 1.72 -27.23 -12.94
N ASP A 323 2.68 -26.41 -12.59
CA ASP A 323 3.89 -26.82 -11.84
C ASP A 323 3.68 -26.65 -10.33
N LEU A 324 2.84 -25.69 -9.95
CA LEU A 324 2.39 -25.44 -8.58
C LEU A 324 0.86 -25.55 -8.51
N GLU A 325 0.36 -26.07 -7.38
CA GLU A 325 -1.07 -26.04 -7.10
C GLU A 325 -1.54 -24.57 -6.98
N ALA A 326 -2.52 -24.21 -7.81
CA ALA A 326 -3.03 -22.84 -7.83
C ALA A 326 -3.64 -22.46 -6.47
N ASP A 327 -3.42 -21.21 -6.04
CA ASP A 327 -3.97 -20.63 -4.82
C ASP A 327 -3.52 -21.30 -3.51
N LYS A 328 -2.45 -22.09 -3.56
CA LYS A 328 -1.80 -22.65 -2.38
C LYS A 328 -0.62 -21.79 -1.97
N VAL A 329 -0.48 -21.62 -0.66
CA VAL A 329 0.68 -20.91 -0.09
C VAL A 329 1.84 -21.90 0.05
N TYR A 330 2.99 -21.54 -0.49
CA TYR A 330 4.25 -22.25 -0.37
C TYR A 330 5.21 -21.45 0.49
N GLU A 331 5.88 -22.11 1.42
CA GLU A 331 6.90 -21.50 2.29
C GLU A 331 8.30 -21.85 1.78
N TRP A 332 9.19 -20.85 1.79
CA TRP A 332 10.60 -21.06 1.48
C TRP A 332 11.29 -21.85 2.59
N ASP A 333 12.04 -22.85 2.20
CA ASP A 333 12.87 -23.67 3.10
C ASP A 333 14.33 -23.21 3.01
N GLU A 334 14.89 -22.81 4.14
CA GLU A 334 16.27 -22.33 4.21
C GLU A 334 17.30 -23.46 4.06
N ASP A 335 16.93 -24.70 4.39
CA ASP A 335 17.83 -25.85 4.29
C ASP A 335 17.97 -26.33 2.85
N THR A 336 16.84 -26.52 2.19
CA THR A 336 16.81 -26.96 0.78
C THR A 336 17.02 -25.83 -0.22
N LYS A 337 16.96 -24.56 0.22
CA LYS A 337 16.96 -23.35 -0.66
C LYS A 337 15.89 -23.39 -1.75
N TRP A 338 14.75 -23.97 -1.43
CA TRP A 338 13.61 -24.11 -2.32
C TRP A 338 12.28 -24.02 -1.55
N PHE A 339 11.17 -24.10 -2.24
CA PHE A 339 9.85 -24.06 -1.60
C PHE A 339 9.45 -25.44 -1.05
N LYS A 340 9.03 -25.50 0.20
CA LYS A 340 8.56 -26.73 0.88
C LYS A 340 7.47 -27.42 0.08
N GLY A 341 7.65 -28.73 -0.13
CA GLY A 341 6.64 -29.55 -0.82
C GLY A 341 6.65 -29.43 -2.35
N LEU A 342 7.58 -28.69 -2.93
CA LEU A 342 7.83 -28.71 -4.37
C LEU A 342 9.03 -29.61 -4.69
N PRO A 343 8.98 -30.39 -5.78
CA PRO A 343 10.16 -31.11 -6.25
C PRO A 343 11.25 -30.09 -6.61
N TYR A 344 12.49 -30.41 -6.23
CA TYR A 344 13.60 -29.57 -6.63
C TYR A 344 13.76 -29.66 -8.16
N PRO A 345 13.88 -28.52 -8.88
CA PRO A 345 13.83 -28.51 -10.35
C PRO A 345 14.95 -29.31 -11.02
N TYR A 346 16.03 -29.52 -10.30
CA TYR A 346 17.17 -30.35 -10.73
C TYR A 346 17.31 -31.53 -9.77
N SER A 347 16.43 -32.52 -9.92
CA SER A 347 16.72 -33.83 -9.33
C SER A 347 17.87 -34.42 -10.10
N ILE A 348 18.96 -34.77 -9.38
CA ILE A 348 20.05 -35.59 -9.88
C ILE A 348 19.43 -36.87 -10.44
N PRO A 349 19.63 -37.25 -11.71
CA PRO A 349 19.34 -38.59 -12.12
C PRO A 349 20.25 -39.52 -11.28
N GLU A 350 19.65 -40.42 -10.49
CA GLU A 350 20.38 -41.50 -9.80
C GLU A 350 21.25 -42.32 -10.75
#